data_80a6def7118d79ee6db10b46115312a0
#
_entry.id   80a6def7118d79ee6db10b46115312a0
#
_cell.length_a   1.000
_cell.length_b   1.000
_cell.length_c   1.000
_cell.angle_alpha   90.00
_cell.angle_beta   90.00
_cell.angle_gamma   90.00
#
_symmetry.space_group_name_H-M   'P 1'
#
loop_
_entity.id
_entity.type
_entity.pdbx_description
1 polymer ?
#
loop_
_entity_poly.entity_id
_entity_poly.type
_entity_poly.pdbx_seq_one_letter_code
_entity_poly.pdbx_strand_id
1 'polypeptide(L)'
;DHDWHGAYYSILGGAEVISASYIRKGQDTLYLQKFNVSPTASNPVYTHQYMQNISAPTSEALSMKKLYESAGALENTFVFKIPVYENMPASPCPMPTSSTNVVLQVPSGYDASTIYVDGIAYTPQVRNNRRIVKLPNGNAQSAVVYRYNENGAPIGMYVWTLEYRNNAYVATEQPGLTDLLTYHGFSIRITGKAGIRFKTGISTDLRAQLLGNGVNGYHLKEYGTLVMNNANRTSYPMIKGGEKVISGLAYGTNANGTHQDSIYETVSGRYRFTSVLVGLPANQYKVEYAFRGYIILNKDGKDITIYGPVQARS
;
A
#
# COMPACT_ATOMS: atom_id res chain seq x y z
N ASP A 1 -24.12 -30.27 -36.10
CA ASP A 1 -22.65 -30.29 -36.18
C ASP A 1 -22.22 -29.25 -37.23
N HIS A 2 -21.30 -28.39 -36.87
CA HIS A 2 -20.75 -27.41 -37.78
C HIS A 2 -19.59 -28.04 -38.56
N ASP A 3 -19.57 -27.79 -39.88
CA ASP A 3 -18.42 -28.15 -40.71
C ASP A 3 -17.32 -27.09 -40.54
N TRP A 4 -16.28 -27.44 -39.80
CA TRP A 4 -15.15 -26.56 -39.53
C TRP A 4 -14.02 -26.69 -40.58
N HIS A 5 -14.27 -27.37 -41.70
CA HIS A 5 -13.26 -27.56 -42.73
C HIS A 5 -13.13 -26.33 -43.64
N GLY A 6 -11.99 -25.69 -43.57
CA GLY A 6 -11.64 -24.48 -44.33
C GLY A 6 -12.03 -23.17 -43.66
N ALA A 7 -11.34 -22.10 -44.00
CA ALA A 7 -11.47 -20.80 -43.36
C ALA A 7 -12.88 -20.22 -43.45
N TYR A 8 -13.54 -20.36 -44.57
CA TYR A 8 -14.90 -19.85 -44.77
C TYR A 8 -15.91 -20.47 -43.82
N TYR A 9 -15.94 -21.81 -43.75
CA TYR A 9 -16.90 -22.54 -42.88
C TYR A 9 -16.56 -22.35 -41.39
N SER A 10 -15.29 -22.23 -41.05
CA SER A 10 -14.85 -21.95 -39.67
C SER A 10 -15.29 -20.55 -39.22
N ILE A 11 -15.19 -19.52 -40.09
CA ILE A 11 -15.64 -18.18 -39.79
C ILE A 11 -17.18 -18.15 -39.69
N LEU A 12 -17.89 -18.77 -40.62
CA LEU A 12 -19.35 -18.82 -40.62
C LEU A 12 -19.90 -19.55 -39.38
N GLY A 13 -19.35 -20.73 -39.08
CA GLY A 13 -19.72 -21.50 -37.89
C GLY A 13 -19.42 -20.77 -36.59
N GLY A 14 -18.27 -20.11 -36.47
CA GLY A 14 -17.90 -19.26 -35.33
C GLY A 14 -18.86 -18.10 -35.12
N ALA A 15 -19.23 -17.41 -36.22
CA ALA A 15 -20.19 -16.30 -36.18
C ALA A 15 -21.57 -16.80 -35.77
N GLU A 16 -22.02 -18.00 -36.24
CA GLU A 16 -23.30 -18.60 -35.86
C GLU A 16 -23.33 -18.98 -34.38
N VAL A 17 -22.27 -19.57 -33.84
CA VAL A 17 -22.16 -19.91 -32.41
C VAL A 17 -22.29 -18.65 -31.56
N ILE A 18 -21.57 -17.59 -31.87
CA ILE A 18 -21.62 -16.31 -31.12
C ILE A 18 -23.03 -15.71 -31.25
N SER A 19 -23.59 -15.68 -32.46
CA SER A 19 -24.93 -15.16 -32.70
C SER A 19 -25.99 -15.91 -31.91
N ALA A 20 -26.00 -17.24 -31.99
CA ALA A 20 -27.02 -18.08 -31.31
C ALA A 20 -26.86 -18.09 -29.79
N SER A 21 -25.61 -18.09 -29.30
CA SER A 21 -25.31 -18.22 -27.87
C SER A 21 -25.41 -16.92 -27.10
N TYR A 22 -25.13 -15.79 -27.74
CA TYR A 22 -25.02 -14.47 -27.09
C TYR A 22 -25.92 -13.41 -27.71
N ILE A 23 -25.72 -13.06 -29.00
CA ILE A 23 -26.34 -11.89 -29.62
C ILE A 23 -27.85 -12.02 -29.65
N ARG A 24 -28.39 -13.15 -30.15
CA ARG A 24 -29.83 -13.41 -30.22
C ARG A 24 -30.48 -13.59 -28.83
N LYS A 25 -29.69 -13.73 -27.79
CA LYS A 25 -30.14 -13.84 -26.42
C LYS A 25 -30.04 -12.52 -25.61
N GLY A 26 -29.77 -11.39 -26.28
CA GLY A 26 -29.72 -10.08 -25.67
C GLY A 26 -28.37 -9.70 -25.10
N GLN A 27 -27.31 -10.52 -25.31
CA GLN A 27 -25.94 -10.20 -24.99
C GLN A 27 -25.19 -9.72 -26.24
N ASP A 28 -25.66 -8.65 -26.83
CA ASP A 28 -25.30 -8.19 -28.18
C ASP A 28 -24.15 -7.15 -28.22
N THR A 29 -23.49 -6.91 -27.10
CA THR A 29 -22.26 -6.12 -27.01
C THR A 29 -21.16 -6.92 -26.33
N LEU A 30 -19.89 -6.58 -26.56
CA LEU A 30 -18.74 -7.19 -25.89
C LEU A 30 -18.88 -7.13 -24.37
N TYR A 31 -19.42 -6.03 -23.86
CA TYR A 31 -19.66 -5.85 -22.43
C TYR A 31 -20.72 -6.82 -21.92
N LEU A 32 -21.87 -6.93 -22.59
CA LEU A 32 -22.97 -7.82 -22.18
C LEU A 32 -22.62 -9.31 -22.38
N GLN A 33 -21.80 -9.64 -23.37
CA GLN A 33 -21.27 -11.00 -23.54
C GLN A 33 -20.39 -11.39 -22.34
N LYS A 34 -19.60 -10.47 -21.81
CA LYS A 34 -18.74 -10.73 -20.66
C LYS A 34 -19.51 -10.75 -19.35
N PHE A 35 -20.35 -9.77 -19.10
CA PHE A 35 -20.92 -9.58 -17.76
C PHE A 35 -22.38 -10.06 -17.61
N ASN A 36 -23.10 -10.26 -18.69
CA ASN A 36 -24.52 -10.65 -18.71
C ASN A 36 -25.35 -9.99 -17.61
N VAL A 37 -25.39 -8.66 -17.64
CA VAL A 37 -26.10 -7.84 -16.64
C VAL A 37 -27.42 -7.28 -17.17
N SER A 38 -27.82 -7.62 -18.40
CA SER A 38 -29.07 -7.15 -18.97
C SER A 38 -30.25 -7.94 -18.40
N PRO A 39 -31.23 -7.31 -17.74
CA PRO A 39 -32.39 -7.98 -17.21
C PRO A 39 -33.33 -8.50 -18.31
N THR A 40 -33.14 -8.05 -19.57
CA THR A 40 -33.91 -8.46 -20.73
C THR A 40 -33.24 -9.58 -21.54
N ALA A 41 -32.05 -10.04 -21.14
CA ALA A 41 -31.40 -11.17 -21.76
C ALA A 41 -32.17 -12.48 -21.48
N SER A 42 -32.17 -13.41 -22.44
CA SER A 42 -32.82 -14.70 -22.28
C SER A 42 -32.12 -15.61 -21.27
N ASN A 43 -30.82 -15.41 -21.07
CA ASN A 43 -30.06 -16.13 -20.04
C ASN A 43 -30.20 -15.40 -18.69
N PRO A 44 -30.28 -16.12 -17.57
CA PRO A 44 -30.29 -15.49 -16.25
C PRO A 44 -29.08 -14.57 -16.06
N VAL A 45 -29.27 -13.37 -15.47
CA VAL A 45 -28.19 -12.42 -15.21
C VAL A 45 -27.05 -13.08 -14.42
N TYR A 46 -25.83 -12.64 -14.67
CA TYR A 46 -24.57 -13.15 -14.07
C TYR A 46 -24.22 -14.60 -14.46
N THR A 47 -24.95 -15.19 -15.39
CA THR A 47 -24.63 -16.51 -15.98
C THR A 47 -24.24 -16.33 -17.44
N HIS A 48 -23.80 -17.41 -18.09
CA HIS A 48 -23.49 -17.43 -19.52
C HIS A 48 -22.55 -16.29 -19.95
N GLN A 49 -21.45 -16.18 -19.23
CA GLN A 49 -20.43 -15.15 -19.43
C GLN A 49 -19.31 -15.66 -20.33
N TYR A 50 -19.00 -14.89 -21.35
CA TYR A 50 -17.90 -15.19 -22.27
C TYR A 50 -16.56 -14.74 -21.70
N MET A 51 -15.56 -15.61 -21.67
CA MET A 51 -14.20 -15.44 -21.14
C MET A 51 -14.11 -15.24 -19.61
N GLN A 52 -13.05 -15.79 -19.04
CA GLN A 52 -12.72 -15.59 -17.63
C GLN A 52 -12.02 -14.24 -17.36
N ASN A 53 -11.27 -13.72 -18.35
CA ASN A 53 -10.54 -12.46 -18.19
C ASN A 53 -11.49 -11.27 -18.07
N ILE A 54 -11.43 -10.56 -16.96
CA ILE A 54 -12.24 -9.37 -16.69
C ILE A 54 -11.95 -8.21 -17.65
N SER A 55 -10.75 -8.16 -18.23
CA SER A 55 -10.33 -7.14 -19.18
C SER A 55 -10.66 -7.48 -20.64
N ALA A 56 -11.28 -8.64 -20.90
CA ALA A 56 -11.59 -9.07 -22.27
C ALA A 56 -12.37 -8.03 -23.07
N PRO A 57 -13.48 -7.43 -22.58
CA PRO A 57 -14.22 -6.43 -23.32
C PRO A 57 -13.38 -5.23 -23.74
N THR A 58 -12.50 -4.77 -22.87
CA THR A 58 -11.59 -3.66 -23.16
C THR A 58 -10.57 -4.04 -24.23
N SER A 59 -9.95 -5.22 -24.11
CA SER A 59 -8.95 -5.68 -25.08
C SER A 59 -9.53 -5.90 -26.46
N GLU A 60 -10.72 -6.49 -26.55
CA GLU A 60 -11.42 -6.71 -27.81
C GLU A 60 -11.92 -5.40 -28.44
N ALA A 61 -12.46 -4.48 -27.63
CA ALA A 61 -12.87 -3.16 -28.10
C ALA A 61 -11.70 -2.36 -28.68
N LEU A 62 -10.51 -2.41 -28.05
CA LEU A 62 -9.30 -1.80 -28.58
C LEU A 62 -8.85 -2.44 -29.90
N SER A 63 -8.97 -3.75 -30.04
CA SER A 63 -8.66 -4.47 -31.27
C SER A 63 -9.63 -4.09 -32.40
N MET A 64 -10.92 -4.02 -32.10
CA MET A 64 -11.95 -3.56 -33.05
C MET A 64 -11.72 -2.12 -33.47
N LYS A 65 -11.41 -1.22 -32.55
CA LYS A 65 -11.08 0.17 -32.86
C LYS A 65 -9.93 0.27 -33.85
N LYS A 66 -8.83 -0.45 -33.62
CA LYS A 66 -7.69 -0.50 -34.55
C LYS A 66 -8.07 -1.03 -35.93
N LEU A 67 -8.96 -2.03 -35.98
CA LEU A 67 -9.46 -2.56 -37.24
C LEU A 67 -10.26 -1.49 -38.02
N TYR A 68 -11.18 -0.77 -37.36
CA TYR A 68 -11.92 0.33 -37.99
C TYR A 68 -11.02 1.47 -38.42
N GLU A 69 -10.01 1.82 -37.62
CA GLU A 69 -8.99 2.81 -37.99
C GLU A 69 -8.25 2.42 -39.28
N SER A 70 -7.76 1.15 -39.31
CA SER A 70 -7.02 0.63 -40.48
C SER A 70 -7.88 0.53 -41.77
N ALA A 71 -9.19 0.33 -41.61
CA ALA A 71 -10.14 0.22 -42.68
C ALA A 71 -10.72 1.61 -43.10
N GLY A 72 -10.31 2.71 -42.46
CA GLY A 72 -10.88 4.04 -42.69
C GLY A 72 -12.36 4.18 -42.35
N ALA A 73 -12.84 3.32 -41.41
CA ALA A 73 -14.26 3.18 -41.11
C ALA A 73 -14.70 3.90 -39.82
N LEU A 74 -13.83 4.71 -39.19
CA LEU A 74 -14.18 5.47 -37.97
C LEU A 74 -15.23 6.55 -38.18
N GLU A 75 -15.36 7.03 -39.42
CA GLU A 75 -16.35 8.05 -39.81
C GLU A 75 -17.76 7.45 -40.06
N ASN A 76 -17.91 6.14 -39.96
CA ASN A 76 -19.21 5.48 -40.09
C ASN A 76 -20.10 5.78 -38.88
N THR A 77 -21.42 5.70 -39.07
CA THR A 77 -22.38 5.83 -37.99
C THR A 77 -22.36 4.57 -37.10
N PHE A 78 -22.12 4.74 -35.80
CA PHE A 78 -22.15 3.68 -34.83
C PHE A 78 -23.32 3.87 -33.87
N VAL A 79 -23.90 2.75 -33.41
CA VAL A 79 -24.87 2.72 -32.30
C VAL A 79 -24.17 2.14 -31.07
N PHE A 80 -24.09 2.91 -30.00
CA PHE A 80 -23.52 2.50 -28.74
C PHE A 80 -24.62 2.13 -27.76
N LYS A 81 -24.56 0.92 -27.16
CA LYS A 81 -25.39 0.51 -26.04
C LYS A 81 -24.55 0.62 -24.76
N ILE A 82 -24.87 1.60 -23.93
CA ILE A 82 -24.17 1.86 -22.69
C ILE A 82 -25.06 1.45 -21.53
N PRO A 83 -24.72 0.36 -20.77
CA PRO A 83 -25.46 -0.01 -19.59
C PRO A 83 -25.40 1.10 -18.53
N VAL A 84 -26.55 1.50 -18.01
CA VAL A 84 -26.66 2.44 -16.88
C VAL A 84 -27.16 1.64 -15.69
N TYR A 85 -26.40 1.72 -14.59
CA TYR A 85 -26.75 1.03 -13.36
C TYR A 85 -27.44 2.00 -12.40
N GLU A 86 -28.54 1.53 -11.79
CA GLU A 86 -29.22 2.27 -10.73
C GLU A 86 -28.49 2.07 -9.39
N ASN A 87 -28.63 3.04 -8.49
CA ASN A 87 -28.06 2.99 -7.13
C ASN A 87 -26.54 2.73 -7.07
N MET A 88 -25.80 3.22 -8.05
CA MET A 88 -24.33 3.16 -8.03
C MET A 88 -23.77 3.94 -6.86
N PRO A 89 -22.67 3.48 -6.22
CA PRO A 89 -21.96 4.27 -5.23
C PRO A 89 -21.55 5.64 -5.78
N ALA A 90 -21.55 6.68 -4.94
CA ALA A 90 -21.14 8.03 -5.34
C ALA A 90 -19.69 8.11 -5.81
N SER A 91 -18.86 7.15 -5.42
CA SER A 91 -17.47 7.02 -5.86
C SER A 91 -17.27 5.70 -6.62
N PRO A 92 -16.46 5.66 -7.67
CA PRO A 92 -16.11 4.42 -8.34
C PRO A 92 -15.54 3.41 -7.35
N CYS A 93 -15.96 2.16 -7.44
CA CYS A 93 -15.29 1.08 -6.74
C CYS A 93 -13.84 1.02 -7.23
N PRO A 94 -12.85 1.06 -6.34
CA PRO A 94 -11.47 0.93 -6.78
C PRO A 94 -11.31 -0.40 -7.53
N MET A 95 -10.63 -0.36 -8.67
CA MET A 95 -10.29 -1.57 -9.41
C MET A 95 -9.61 -2.55 -8.47
N PRO A 96 -9.97 -3.84 -8.47
CA PRO A 96 -9.22 -4.82 -7.70
C PRO A 96 -7.77 -4.77 -8.20
N THR A 97 -6.89 -4.23 -7.37
CA THR A 97 -5.46 -4.22 -7.67
C THR A 97 -5.00 -5.66 -7.71
N SER A 98 -4.33 -6.06 -8.78
CA SER A 98 -3.63 -7.33 -8.81
C SER A 98 -2.73 -7.40 -7.59
N SER A 99 -2.74 -8.51 -6.88
CA SER A 99 -1.98 -8.67 -5.64
C SER A 99 -1.02 -9.83 -5.77
N THR A 100 0.16 -9.65 -5.20
CA THR A 100 1.23 -10.65 -5.22
C THR A 100 1.65 -10.98 -3.79
N ASN A 101 1.98 -12.24 -3.56
CA ASN A 101 2.48 -12.68 -2.27
C ASN A 101 3.95 -12.28 -2.10
N VAL A 102 4.27 -11.72 -0.94
CA VAL A 102 5.65 -11.66 -0.44
C VAL A 102 5.83 -12.73 0.63
N VAL A 103 6.95 -13.44 0.57
CA VAL A 103 7.28 -14.51 1.50
C VAL A 103 8.44 -14.06 2.37
N LEU A 104 8.22 -14.01 3.68
CA LEU A 104 9.20 -13.56 4.66
C LEU A 104 9.52 -14.66 5.66
N GLN A 105 10.79 -14.77 6.02
CA GLN A 105 11.23 -15.63 7.12
C GLN A 105 11.55 -14.73 8.32
N VAL A 106 10.65 -14.71 9.30
CA VAL A 106 10.81 -13.88 10.49
C VAL A 106 11.82 -14.53 11.43
N PRO A 107 12.88 -13.81 11.86
CA PRO A 107 13.86 -14.33 12.78
C PRO A 107 13.24 -14.66 14.15
N SER A 108 13.87 -15.57 14.88
CA SER A 108 13.44 -15.91 16.24
C SER A 108 13.48 -14.70 17.15
N GLY A 109 12.51 -14.60 18.07
CA GLY A 109 12.40 -13.52 19.04
C GLY A 109 11.66 -12.26 18.52
N TYR A 110 11.26 -12.21 17.25
CA TYR A 110 10.40 -11.15 16.70
C TYR A 110 8.95 -11.61 16.62
N ASP A 111 8.02 -10.67 16.80
CA ASP A 111 6.60 -10.95 16.67
C ASP A 111 6.25 -11.21 15.19
N ALA A 112 5.91 -12.46 14.91
CA ALA A 112 5.57 -12.90 13.56
C ALA A 112 4.04 -12.91 13.30
N SER A 113 3.23 -12.46 14.27
CA SER A 113 1.76 -12.39 14.12
C SER A 113 1.31 -11.24 13.24
N THR A 114 2.12 -10.18 13.18
CA THR A 114 1.84 -8.97 12.41
C THR A 114 3.10 -8.54 11.65
N ILE A 115 2.96 -8.35 10.34
CA ILE A 115 4.00 -7.78 9.49
C ILE A 115 3.54 -6.40 9.04
N TYR A 116 4.40 -5.41 9.22
CA TYR A 116 4.13 -4.05 8.81
C TYR A 116 4.79 -3.79 7.47
N VAL A 117 3.99 -3.53 6.42
CA VAL A 117 4.49 -3.14 5.10
C VAL A 117 4.20 -1.67 4.88
N ASP A 118 5.24 -0.88 4.64
CA ASP A 118 5.18 0.58 4.53
C ASP A 118 4.37 1.24 5.67
N GLY A 119 4.49 0.66 6.87
CA GLY A 119 3.82 1.12 8.07
C GLY A 119 2.38 0.63 8.27
N ILE A 120 1.82 -0.12 7.33
CA ILE A 120 0.48 -0.72 7.40
C ILE A 120 0.59 -2.15 7.94
N ALA A 121 -0.27 -2.50 8.89
CA ALA A 121 -0.29 -3.83 9.52
C ALA A 121 -0.99 -4.86 8.64
N TYR A 122 -0.37 -6.01 8.47
CA TYR A 122 -0.91 -7.18 7.79
C TYR A 122 -0.83 -8.41 8.69
N THR A 123 -1.89 -9.20 8.71
CA THR A 123 -1.88 -10.53 9.32
C THR A 123 -1.38 -11.53 8.29
N PRO A 124 -0.19 -12.13 8.45
CA PRO A 124 0.35 -13.05 7.47
C PRO A 124 -0.33 -14.42 7.54
N GLN A 125 -0.40 -15.10 6.40
CA GLN A 125 -0.63 -16.54 6.37
C GLN A 125 0.65 -17.27 6.74
N VAL A 126 0.53 -18.39 7.47
CA VAL A 126 1.68 -19.21 7.87
C VAL A 126 1.72 -20.47 7.02
N ARG A 127 2.83 -20.70 6.32
CA ARG A 127 3.05 -21.93 5.55
C ARG A 127 4.52 -22.33 5.63
N ASN A 128 4.79 -23.57 6.07
CA ASN A 128 6.16 -24.10 6.19
C ASN A 128 7.12 -23.15 6.96
N ASN A 129 6.68 -22.66 8.11
CA ASN A 129 7.40 -21.69 8.96
C ASN A 129 7.72 -20.34 8.29
N ARG A 130 7.17 -20.06 7.13
CA ARG A 130 7.26 -18.77 6.43
C ARG A 130 6.00 -17.95 6.64
N ARG A 131 6.14 -16.64 6.58
CA ARG A 131 5.04 -15.67 6.65
C ARG A 131 4.76 -15.16 5.25
N ILE A 132 3.52 -15.28 4.82
CA ILE A 132 3.08 -14.88 3.48
C ILE A 132 2.12 -13.71 3.64
N VAL A 133 2.48 -12.57 3.06
CA VAL A 133 1.64 -11.37 3.02
C VAL A 133 1.20 -11.12 1.59
N LYS A 134 -0.09 -10.93 1.39
CA LYS A 134 -0.66 -10.58 0.09
C LYS A 134 -0.69 -9.07 -0.05
N LEU A 135 0.09 -8.53 -0.98
CA LEU A 135 0.26 -7.10 -1.20
C LEU A 135 -0.31 -6.66 -2.55
N PRO A 136 -0.83 -5.42 -2.67
CA PRO A 136 -1.08 -4.81 -3.96
C PRO A 136 0.21 -4.77 -4.78
N ASN A 137 0.10 -4.95 -6.10
CA ASN A 137 1.28 -4.94 -6.97
C ASN A 137 1.91 -3.55 -7.07
N GLY A 138 3.23 -3.50 -7.05
CA GLY A 138 4.05 -2.44 -7.60
C GLY A 138 4.67 -1.45 -6.62
N ASN A 139 4.11 -1.17 -5.44
CA ASN A 139 4.52 0.01 -4.67
C ASN A 139 5.10 -0.23 -3.28
N ALA A 140 5.02 -1.46 -2.75
CA ALA A 140 5.56 -1.73 -1.41
C ALA A 140 7.10 -1.69 -1.42
N GLN A 141 7.68 -1.00 -0.44
CA GLN A 141 9.12 -0.69 -0.36
C GLN A 141 9.81 -1.34 0.82
N SER A 142 9.12 -1.49 1.95
CA SER A 142 9.70 -2.05 3.17
C SER A 142 8.72 -2.96 3.91
N ALA A 143 9.26 -3.98 4.58
CA ALA A 143 8.54 -4.78 5.55
C ALA A 143 9.29 -4.79 6.87
N VAL A 144 8.56 -4.76 7.98
CA VAL A 144 9.12 -4.67 9.33
C VAL A 144 8.34 -5.58 10.27
N VAL A 145 9.06 -6.22 11.18
CA VAL A 145 8.52 -6.86 12.38
C VAL A 145 9.18 -6.28 13.62
N TYR A 146 8.49 -6.34 14.75
CA TYR A 146 9.02 -5.80 15.99
C TYR A 146 9.27 -6.91 17.02
N ARG A 147 10.20 -6.64 17.93
CA ARG A 147 10.44 -7.44 19.12
C ARG A 147 9.97 -6.65 20.35
N TYR A 148 9.25 -7.31 21.22
CA TYR A 148 8.71 -6.73 22.44
C TYR A 148 9.34 -7.38 23.68
N ASN A 149 9.45 -6.62 24.77
CA ASN A 149 9.78 -7.18 26.06
C ASN A 149 8.52 -7.78 26.72
N GLU A 150 8.70 -8.36 27.93
CA GLU A 150 7.63 -9.00 28.71
C GLU A 150 6.47 -8.04 29.05
N ASN A 151 6.74 -6.74 29.10
CA ASN A 151 5.73 -5.70 29.37
C ASN A 151 5.05 -5.17 28.07
N GLY A 152 5.31 -5.80 26.92
CA GLY A 152 4.76 -5.37 25.63
C GLY A 152 5.39 -4.08 25.05
N ALA A 153 6.49 -3.60 25.64
CA ALA A 153 7.21 -2.46 25.09
C ALA A 153 8.12 -2.89 23.93
N PRO A 154 8.12 -2.17 22.80
CA PRO A 154 8.97 -2.52 21.66
C PRO A 154 10.43 -2.25 21.96
N ILE A 155 11.27 -3.26 21.76
CA ILE A 155 12.71 -3.24 22.08
C ILE A 155 13.60 -3.50 20.87
N GLY A 156 13.03 -3.79 19.71
CA GLY A 156 13.78 -4.03 18.49
C GLY A 156 12.90 -4.13 17.27
N MET A 157 13.53 -4.02 16.10
CA MET A 157 12.87 -4.16 14.79
C MET A 157 13.77 -4.93 13.84
N TYR A 158 13.16 -5.65 12.90
CA TYR A 158 13.85 -6.32 11.79
C TYR A 158 13.25 -5.86 10.48
N VAL A 159 14.08 -5.59 9.49
CA VAL A 159 13.72 -4.88 8.27
C VAL A 159 14.03 -5.71 7.04
N TRP A 160 13.08 -5.75 6.10
CA TRP A 160 13.30 -6.16 4.70
C TRP A 160 13.02 -4.97 3.80
N THR A 161 13.79 -4.85 2.72
CA THR A 161 13.43 -4.02 1.59
C THR A 161 12.69 -4.86 0.57
N LEU A 162 11.69 -4.26 -0.07
CA LEU A 162 10.84 -4.91 -1.05
C LEU A 162 11.07 -4.28 -2.41
N GLU A 163 11.29 -5.11 -3.41
CA GLU A 163 11.37 -4.69 -4.80
C GLU A 163 10.36 -5.48 -5.63
N TYR A 164 9.54 -4.77 -6.40
CA TYR A 164 8.62 -5.43 -7.32
C TYR A 164 9.24 -5.54 -8.70
N ARG A 165 9.50 -6.77 -9.15
CA ARG A 165 10.08 -7.06 -10.47
C ARG A 165 9.57 -8.40 -10.99
N ASN A 166 9.39 -8.51 -12.32
CA ASN A 166 8.91 -9.73 -12.97
C ASN A 166 7.60 -10.27 -12.36
N ASN A 167 6.66 -9.36 -12.04
CA ASN A 167 5.37 -9.68 -11.43
C ASN A 167 5.46 -10.35 -10.05
N ALA A 168 6.55 -10.16 -9.32
CA ALA A 168 6.74 -10.68 -7.96
C ALA A 168 7.46 -9.67 -7.07
N TYR A 169 7.19 -9.75 -5.76
CA TYR A 169 8.02 -9.05 -4.77
C TYR A 169 9.23 -9.89 -4.40
N VAL A 170 10.39 -9.27 -4.44
CA VAL A 170 11.63 -9.80 -3.89
C VAL A 170 11.90 -9.08 -2.57
N ALA A 171 11.93 -9.84 -1.47
CA ALA A 171 12.27 -9.32 -0.16
C ALA A 171 13.75 -9.58 0.13
N THR A 172 14.48 -8.52 0.47
CA THR A 172 15.89 -8.60 0.85
C THR A 172 16.04 -8.22 2.30
N GLU A 173 16.59 -9.10 3.11
CA GLU A 173 16.89 -8.86 4.52
C GLU A 173 17.91 -7.75 4.68
N GLN A 174 17.70 -6.88 5.68
CA GLN A 174 18.56 -5.75 5.98
C GLN A 174 19.11 -5.84 7.41
N PRO A 175 19.98 -6.81 7.73
CA PRO A 175 20.49 -6.98 9.09
C PRO A 175 21.25 -5.75 9.61
N GLY A 176 21.86 -4.95 8.71
CA GLY A 176 22.50 -3.68 9.07
C GLY A 176 21.54 -2.55 9.44
N LEU A 177 20.24 -2.70 9.17
CA LEU A 177 19.21 -1.71 9.52
C LEU A 177 18.31 -2.18 10.69
N THR A 178 18.71 -3.24 11.38
CA THR A 178 18.03 -3.75 12.57
C THR A 178 18.15 -2.72 13.70
N ASP A 179 17.10 -2.57 14.49
CA ASP A 179 17.04 -1.62 15.62
C ASP A 179 17.27 -0.15 15.24
N LEU A 180 16.91 0.20 14.02
CA LEU A 180 17.06 1.54 13.45
C LEU A 180 16.31 2.61 14.25
N LEU A 181 15.07 2.32 14.66
CA LEU A 181 14.23 3.21 15.44
C LEU A 181 13.80 2.54 16.75
N THR A 182 13.89 3.28 17.85
CA THR A 182 13.49 2.81 19.17
C THR A 182 12.52 3.78 19.84
N TYR A 183 11.68 3.23 20.70
CA TYR A 183 10.72 3.97 21.52
C TYR A 183 11.33 4.36 22.86
N HIS A 184 11.14 5.62 23.30
CA HIS A 184 11.68 6.14 24.57
C HIS A 184 10.61 6.85 25.42
N GLY A 185 9.35 6.52 25.23
CA GLY A 185 8.28 7.06 26.04
C GLY A 185 7.82 8.46 25.63
N PHE A 186 7.18 9.09 26.57
CA PHE A 186 6.60 10.41 26.40
C PHE A 186 6.76 11.20 27.70
N SER A 187 6.55 12.51 27.65
CA SER A 187 6.45 13.38 28.83
C SER A 187 5.31 14.39 28.66
N ILE A 188 4.60 14.64 29.73
CA ILE A 188 3.48 15.58 29.76
C ILE A 188 3.95 16.84 30.51
N ARG A 189 3.57 18.00 30.00
CA ARG A 189 3.72 19.29 30.67
C ARG A 189 2.32 19.85 30.96
N ILE A 190 2.08 20.12 32.24
CA ILE A 190 0.80 20.64 32.72
C ILE A 190 0.89 22.12 33.19
N THR A 191 2.11 22.66 33.27
CA THR A 191 2.35 24.08 33.67
C THR A 191 2.68 24.92 32.44
N GLY A 192 2.20 26.16 32.41
CA GLY A 192 2.31 27.03 31.25
C GLY A 192 1.46 26.53 30.07
N LYS A 193 2.06 26.42 28.87
CA LYS A 193 1.36 25.83 27.72
C LYS A 193 1.38 24.29 27.89
N ALA A 194 0.21 23.72 28.19
CA ALA A 194 0.04 22.27 28.27
C ALA A 194 0.48 21.57 26.97
N GLY A 195 1.07 20.37 27.08
CA GLY A 195 1.54 19.67 25.92
C GLY A 195 2.07 18.27 26.20
N ILE A 196 2.23 17.49 25.15
CA ILE A 196 2.77 16.13 25.19
C ILE A 196 4.01 16.10 24.30
N ARG A 197 5.10 15.57 24.81
CA ARG A 197 6.32 15.28 24.07
C ARG A 197 6.48 13.79 23.87
N PHE A 198 6.64 13.36 22.64
CA PHE A 198 6.90 11.99 22.25
C PHE A 198 8.38 11.82 21.91
N LYS A 199 9.03 10.79 22.43
CA LYS A 199 10.46 10.53 22.28
C LYS A 199 10.72 9.29 21.43
N THR A 200 11.48 9.47 20.37
CA THR A 200 11.97 8.40 19.48
C THR A 200 13.50 8.43 19.47
N GLY A 201 14.14 7.29 19.33
CA GLY A 201 15.61 7.21 19.26
C GLY A 201 16.10 6.56 17.98
N ILE A 202 17.27 6.98 17.54
CA ILE A 202 18.07 6.35 16.48
C ILE A 202 19.45 6.02 17.04
N SER A 203 20.04 4.86 16.65
CA SER A 203 21.40 4.49 17.05
C SER A 203 22.41 5.57 16.60
N THR A 204 23.31 6.00 17.49
CA THR A 204 24.38 6.95 17.16
C THR A 204 25.28 6.42 16.06
N ASP A 205 25.70 5.16 16.17
CA ASP A 205 26.61 4.51 15.23
C ASP A 205 25.94 4.25 13.88
N LEU A 206 24.71 3.77 13.89
CA LEU A 206 23.97 3.52 12.66
C LEU A 206 23.65 4.83 11.92
N ARG A 207 23.31 5.89 12.67
CA ARG A 207 23.12 7.22 12.08
C ARG A 207 24.42 7.75 11.45
N ALA A 208 25.56 7.60 12.13
CA ALA A 208 26.86 8.02 11.60
C ALA A 208 27.23 7.25 10.32
N GLN A 209 26.99 5.95 10.28
CA GLN A 209 27.20 5.13 9.08
C GLN A 209 26.28 5.58 7.92
N LEU A 210 25.00 5.79 8.18
CA LEU A 210 24.04 6.23 7.17
C LEU A 210 24.32 7.64 6.62
N LEU A 211 24.93 8.52 7.42
CA LEU A 211 25.36 9.84 6.99
C LEU A 211 26.70 9.82 6.23
N GLY A 212 27.53 8.83 6.51
CA GLY A 212 28.83 8.65 5.86
C GLY A 212 28.76 7.69 4.67
N ASN A 213 29.36 6.51 4.83
CA ASN A 213 29.53 5.53 3.76
C ASN A 213 28.22 4.79 3.41
N GLY A 214 27.15 5.00 4.16
CA GLY A 214 25.90 4.29 4.00
C GLY A 214 25.91 2.89 4.63
N VAL A 215 24.75 2.23 4.62
CA VAL A 215 24.56 0.83 5.04
C VAL A 215 23.88 0.09 3.90
N ASN A 216 24.53 -0.91 3.32
CA ASN A 216 24.06 -1.63 2.14
C ASN A 216 23.69 -0.70 0.94
N GLY A 217 24.40 0.43 0.82
CA GLY A 217 24.14 1.47 -0.17
C GLY A 217 22.99 2.43 0.18
N TYR A 218 22.35 2.28 1.33
CA TYR A 218 21.35 3.21 1.84
C TYR A 218 22.02 4.36 2.61
N HIS A 219 21.59 5.58 2.32
CA HIS A 219 21.99 6.80 3.00
C HIS A 219 20.81 7.46 3.69
N LEU A 220 21.08 8.15 4.79
CA LEU A 220 20.05 8.87 5.54
C LEU A 220 19.58 10.09 4.76
N LYS A 221 18.28 10.21 4.56
CA LYS A 221 17.66 11.38 3.97
C LYS A 221 16.87 12.20 4.99
N GLU A 222 16.06 11.53 5.80
CA GLU A 222 15.15 12.20 6.73
C GLU A 222 14.76 11.26 7.89
N TYR A 223 14.53 11.81 9.07
CA TYR A 223 13.77 11.14 10.12
C TYR A 223 12.96 12.12 10.97
N GLY A 224 11.95 11.57 11.65
CA GLY A 224 11.08 12.35 12.53
C GLY A 224 10.05 11.47 13.24
N THR A 225 9.04 12.13 13.78
CA THR A 225 7.95 11.48 14.51
C THR A 225 6.62 11.85 13.91
N LEU A 226 5.76 10.85 13.71
CA LEU A 226 4.36 11.02 13.34
C LEU A 226 3.50 11.01 14.59
N VAL A 227 2.47 11.84 14.61
CA VAL A 227 1.49 11.93 15.69
C VAL A 227 0.09 12.03 15.11
N MET A 228 -0.88 11.34 15.72
CA MET A 228 -2.30 11.48 15.38
C MET A 228 -3.17 11.18 16.60
N ASN A 229 -4.45 11.62 16.57
CA ASN A 229 -5.44 11.13 17.51
C ASN A 229 -5.60 9.61 17.34
N ASN A 230 -5.46 8.85 18.43
CA ASN A 230 -5.47 7.39 18.37
C ASN A 230 -6.79 6.82 17.82
N ALA A 231 -7.92 7.49 18.04
CA ALA A 231 -9.21 7.09 17.49
C ALA A 231 -9.23 7.07 15.94
N ASN A 232 -8.42 7.90 15.30
CA ASN A 232 -8.35 7.95 13.84
C ASN A 232 -7.63 6.73 13.22
N ARG A 233 -6.88 5.95 13.99
CA ARG A 233 -6.10 4.82 13.48
C ARG A 233 -6.94 3.67 12.91
N THR A 234 -8.19 3.58 13.29
CA THR A 234 -9.13 2.58 12.73
C THR A 234 -9.50 2.86 11.29
N SER A 235 -9.45 4.13 10.87
CA SER A 235 -9.88 4.56 9.53
C SER A 235 -8.73 5.07 8.67
N TYR A 236 -7.64 5.51 9.28
CA TYR A 236 -6.51 6.13 8.57
C TYR A 236 -5.19 5.48 8.95
N PRO A 237 -4.35 5.06 7.98
CA PRO A 237 -3.04 4.54 8.27
C PRO A 237 -2.11 5.65 8.81
N MET A 238 -1.33 5.32 9.84
CA MET A 238 -0.39 6.25 10.43
C MET A 238 0.95 6.25 9.67
N ILE A 239 0.93 6.82 8.48
CA ILE A 239 2.08 6.93 7.57
C ILE A 239 2.40 8.40 7.28
N LYS A 240 3.61 8.69 6.82
CA LYS A 240 4.02 10.05 6.45
C LYS A 240 3.16 10.57 5.30
N GLY A 241 2.62 11.79 5.45
CA GLY A 241 1.69 12.37 4.48
C GLY A 241 0.28 11.78 4.52
N GLY A 242 0.01 10.83 5.44
CA GLY A 242 -1.32 10.26 5.62
C GLY A 242 -2.32 11.27 6.16
N GLU A 243 -3.61 11.03 5.87
CA GLU A 243 -4.69 11.86 6.39
C GLU A 243 -4.75 11.81 7.92
N LYS A 244 -5.00 12.93 8.59
CA LYS A 244 -5.03 13.10 10.05
C LYS A 244 -3.68 12.84 10.76
N VAL A 245 -2.57 12.74 10.02
CA VAL A 245 -1.23 12.54 10.56
C VAL A 245 -0.46 13.86 10.58
N ILE A 246 0.10 14.20 11.73
CA ILE A 246 1.03 15.33 11.90
C ILE A 246 2.43 14.78 11.88
N SER A 247 3.29 15.33 11.03
CA SER A 247 4.71 14.95 10.93
C SER A 247 5.59 16.00 11.59
N GLY A 248 6.39 15.60 12.56
CA GLY A 248 7.45 16.40 13.15
C GLY A 248 8.80 15.97 12.59
N LEU A 249 9.45 16.85 11.81
CA LEU A 249 10.78 16.62 11.27
C LEU A 249 11.84 16.81 12.36
N ALA A 250 12.77 15.88 12.48
CA ALA A 250 13.93 16.00 13.38
C ALA A 250 15.24 16.10 12.60
N TYR A 251 15.37 15.42 11.48
CA TYR A 251 16.49 15.50 10.56
C TYR A 251 16.01 15.53 9.11
N GLY A 252 16.61 16.37 8.30
CA GLY A 252 16.31 16.50 6.87
C GLY A 252 15.97 17.94 6.49
N THR A 253 15.47 18.13 5.27
CA THR A 253 15.11 19.44 4.74
C THR A 253 13.60 19.66 4.81
N ASN A 254 13.17 20.73 5.47
CA ASN A 254 11.75 21.07 5.59
C ASN A 254 11.20 21.68 4.28
N ALA A 255 9.89 21.92 4.25
CA ALA A 255 9.21 22.48 3.07
C ALA A 255 9.74 23.86 2.63
N ASN A 256 10.39 24.61 3.53
CA ASN A 256 10.97 25.92 3.24
C ASN A 256 12.44 25.82 2.78
N GLY A 257 12.96 24.62 2.53
CA GLY A 257 14.33 24.39 2.11
C GLY A 257 15.38 24.46 3.25
N THR A 258 14.95 24.62 4.50
CA THR A 258 15.88 24.69 5.65
C THR A 258 16.21 23.27 6.13
N HIS A 259 17.51 22.98 6.23
CA HIS A 259 17.97 21.73 6.83
C HIS A 259 17.83 21.78 8.36
N GLN A 260 17.33 20.69 8.93
CA GLN A 260 17.20 20.51 10.37
C GLN A 260 18.04 19.31 10.83
N ASP A 261 18.63 19.43 12.00
CA ASP A 261 19.27 18.34 12.72
C ASP A 261 19.01 18.55 14.23
N SER A 262 17.87 18.08 14.69
CA SER A 262 17.37 18.33 16.04
C SER A 262 17.51 17.07 16.89
N ILE A 263 18.45 17.10 17.81
CA ILE A 263 18.64 16.06 18.84
C ILE A 263 18.17 16.64 20.17
N TYR A 264 17.26 15.94 20.83
CA TYR A 264 16.78 16.34 22.15
C TYR A 264 17.77 15.97 23.27
N GLU A 265 18.27 14.74 23.23
CA GLU A 265 19.26 14.21 24.17
C GLU A 265 20.00 13.01 23.56
N THR A 266 21.16 12.68 24.14
CA THR A 266 21.90 11.46 23.79
C THR A 266 21.99 10.57 25.03
N VAL A 267 21.43 9.37 24.97
CA VAL A 267 21.40 8.42 26.09
C VAL A 267 21.64 7.00 25.58
N SER A 268 22.57 6.31 26.23
CA SER A 268 22.85 4.89 25.95
C SER A 268 23.07 4.56 24.48
N GLY A 269 23.90 5.34 23.77
CA GLY A 269 24.21 5.14 22.35
C GLY A 269 23.06 5.45 21.40
N ARG A 270 22.07 6.23 21.84
CA ARG A 270 20.94 6.67 21.03
C ARG A 270 20.81 8.19 21.02
N TYR A 271 20.67 8.76 19.84
CA TYR A 271 20.16 10.11 19.66
C TYR A 271 18.65 10.07 19.81
N ARG A 272 18.12 10.76 20.80
CA ARG A 272 16.67 10.91 21.00
C ARG A 272 16.20 12.20 20.37
N PHE A 273 15.18 12.10 19.55
CA PHE A 273 14.49 13.22 18.94
C PHE A 273 13.02 13.21 19.34
N THR A 274 12.34 14.34 19.21
CA THR A 274 11.01 14.49 19.77
C THR A 274 10.08 15.21 18.82
N SER A 275 8.78 14.87 18.91
CA SER A 275 7.68 15.73 18.48
C SER A 275 6.93 16.19 19.71
N VAL A 276 6.45 17.44 19.69
CA VAL A 276 5.74 18.05 20.80
C VAL A 276 4.43 18.64 20.31
N LEU A 277 3.32 18.19 20.88
CA LEU A 277 2.03 18.88 20.79
C LEU A 277 1.97 19.89 21.91
N VAL A 278 1.81 21.18 21.62
CA VAL A 278 1.74 22.26 22.61
C VAL A 278 0.45 23.05 22.46
N GLY A 279 -0.01 23.65 23.58
CA GLY A 279 -1.21 24.47 23.58
C GLY A 279 -2.49 23.64 23.42
N LEU A 280 -2.49 22.41 23.92
CA LEU A 280 -3.66 21.55 23.91
C LEU A 280 -4.77 22.22 24.72
N PRO A 281 -5.98 22.41 24.17
CA PRO A 281 -7.11 22.92 24.91
C PRO A 281 -7.64 21.87 25.91
N ALA A 282 -8.32 22.33 26.96
CA ALA A 282 -8.75 21.47 28.08
C ALA A 282 -9.64 20.27 27.63
N ASN A 283 -10.43 20.45 26.59
CA ASN A 283 -11.25 19.36 26.02
C ASN A 283 -10.43 18.25 25.34
N GLN A 284 -9.13 18.47 25.10
CA GLN A 284 -8.22 17.47 24.54
C GLN A 284 -7.32 16.79 25.58
N TYR A 285 -7.42 17.13 26.86
CA TYR A 285 -6.57 16.53 27.90
C TYR A 285 -6.85 15.03 28.13
N LYS A 286 -8.02 14.54 27.72
CA LYS A 286 -8.39 13.11 27.79
C LYS A 286 -8.25 12.39 26.45
N VAL A 287 -7.76 13.07 25.43
CA VAL A 287 -7.59 12.45 24.10
C VAL A 287 -6.31 11.61 24.10
N GLU A 288 -6.46 10.37 23.72
CA GLU A 288 -5.32 9.49 23.50
C GLU A 288 -4.65 9.82 22.16
N TYR A 289 -3.36 10.07 22.18
CA TYR A 289 -2.54 10.30 20.98
C TYR A 289 -1.67 9.10 20.68
N ALA A 290 -1.69 8.68 19.41
CA ALA A 290 -0.74 7.71 18.90
C ALA A 290 0.46 8.44 18.29
N PHE A 291 1.64 7.80 18.38
CA PHE A 291 2.86 8.29 17.76
C PHE A 291 3.78 7.12 17.34
N ARG A 292 4.62 7.40 16.36
CA ARG A 292 5.68 6.50 15.90
C ARG A 292 6.81 7.28 15.26
N GLY A 293 8.03 6.76 15.33
CA GLY A 293 9.15 7.26 14.54
C GLY A 293 9.02 6.83 13.08
N TYR A 294 9.62 7.60 12.19
CA TYR A 294 9.86 7.21 10.80
C TYR A 294 11.26 7.63 10.37
N ILE A 295 11.80 6.93 9.40
CA ILE A 295 13.06 7.26 8.74
C ILE A 295 12.92 7.05 7.24
N ILE A 296 13.46 7.96 6.45
CA ILE A 296 13.57 7.84 5.00
C ILE A 296 15.03 7.61 4.67
N LEU A 297 15.31 6.54 3.98
CA LEU A 297 16.60 6.19 3.43
C LEU A 297 16.55 6.31 1.92
N ASN A 298 17.66 6.74 1.32
CA ASN A 298 17.81 6.82 -0.13
C ASN A 298 18.90 5.87 -0.60
N LYS A 299 18.61 5.14 -1.67
CA LYS A 299 19.59 4.34 -2.41
C LYS A 299 19.34 4.53 -3.90
N ASP A 300 20.37 4.94 -4.64
CA ASP A 300 20.33 5.11 -6.10
C ASP A 300 19.15 5.99 -6.58
N GLY A 301 18.86 7.07 -5.82
CA GLY A 301 17.77 7.98 -6.12
C GLY A 301 16.38 7.50 -5.70
N LYS A 302 16.25 6.29 -5.18
CA LYS A 302 14.98 5.75 -4.66
C LYS A 302 14.91 5.89 -3.15
N ASP A 303 13.80 6.47 -2.68
CA ASP A 303 13.51 6.58 -1.25
C ASP A 303 12.75 5.35 -0.77
N ILE A 304 13.11 4.88 0.42
CA ILE A 304 12.31 3.92 1.18
C ILE A 304 11.97 4.53 2.54
N THR A 305 10.74 4.31 3.00
CA THR A 305 10.33 4.77 4.34
C THR A 305 10.19 3.56 5.26
N ILE A 306 10.87 3.63 6.39
CA ILE A 306 10.81 2.61 7.45
C ILE A 306 10.15 3.25 8.67
N TYR A 307 9.19 2.56 9.25
CA TYR A 307 8.42 3.05 10.37
C TYR A 307 8.75 2.27 11.64
N GLY A 308 8.86 2.97 12.74
CA GLY A 308 8.93 2.40 14.07
C GLY A 308 7.57 1.87 14.56
N PRO A 309 7.52 1.19 15.71
CA PRO A 309 6.27 0.70 16.28
C PRO A 309 5.37 1.86 16.74
N VAL A 310 4.05 1.66 16.61
CA VAL A 310 3.07 2.64 17.09
C VAL A 310 2.92 2.49 18.60
N GLN A 311 2.90 3.61 19.30
CA GLN A 311 2.58 3.72 20.71
C GLN A 311 1.44 4.72 20.89
N ALA A 312 0.59 4.50 21.88
CA ALA A 312 -0.51 5.40 22.20
C ALA A 312 -0.48 5.80 23.67
N ARG A 313 -0.82 7.07 23.95
CA ARG A 313 -0.86 7.66 25.29
C ARG A 313 -1.84 8.83 25.36
N SER A 314 -2.46 8.98 26.52
CA SER A 314 -3.33 10.10 26.93
C SER A 314 -2.71 10.91 28.05
#